data_6f582ce13d665bab87c82ef16b00a446
#
_entry.id   6f582ce13d665bab87c82ef16b00a446
#
_cell.length_a   1.000
_cell.length_b   1.000
_cell.length_c   1.000
_cell.angle_alpha   90.00
_cell.angle_beta   90.00
_cell.angle_gamma   90.00
#
_symmetry.space_group_name_H-M   'P 1'
#
loop_
_entity.id
_entity.type
_entity.pdbx_description
1 polymer ?
#
loop_
_entity_poly.entity_id
_entity_poly.type
_entity_poly.pdbx_seq_one_letter_code
_entity_poly.pdbx_strand_id
1 'polypeptide(L)'
;MNQRQLFHTIEKTASKDYRNIEELLLSVLHEIVGSDQIGIKGGRIWRLVPRKNGYIIVKQIGDVRSLPDDFMLKVSEYPDFVRIGSEKTVIKTEDNPDLRKRGIENYSATGVGEKVKVKGVPLYQYILAFNTSGGNAELFDTLNVIGSAVTAVLRERTALARTKQLEQDIDKAREIQRSILPEHEQKYGSFRMFGVSNPERVVGGDFFDYLPAGEEQERLGVAVGDAASKGLSAAVEALYVSGALKMGVELQTNMASLVKKINNLVNWTFSDSRFVTLFVGEFTDGKSGLFLYVNAGHNPPLFYRKSKEEFSQLDPTGPALGIAPNARYRMGNVNFEKEDILVLYTDGITEATDVNFALYGEERVKRKIAELANSEPREICYGIMEDVQRFSASSTYADDKTLVVIKRIA
;
A
#
# COMPACT_ATOMS: atom_id res chain seq x y z
N MET A 1 20.75 26.45 -32.91
CA MET A 1 21.02 25.45 -31.81
C MET A 1 20.63 24.09 -32.32
N ASN A 2 21.54 23.11 -32.26
CA ASN A 2 21.17 21.74 -32.70
C ASN A 2 20.03 21.24 -31.81
N GLN A 3 18.99 20.63 -32.38
CA GLN A 3 17.83 20.10 -31.65
C GLN A 3 18.23 19.26 -30.43
N ARG A 4 19.36 18.55 -30.51
CA ARG A 4 19.94 17.79 -29.37
C ARG A 4 20.38 18.69 -28.21
N GLN A 5 20.96 19.86 -28.48
CA GLN A 5 21.39 20.81 -27.44
C GLN A 5 20.17 21.43 -26.74
N LEU A 6 19.13 21.77 -27.50
CA LEU A 6 17.88 22.29 -26.95
C LEU A 6 17.20 21.24 -26.06
N PHE A 7 17.11 20.00 -26.53
CA PHE A 7 16.57 18.90 -25.75
C PHE A 7 17.32 18.74 -24.42
N HIS A 8 18.64 18.71 -24.46
CA HIS A 8 19.47 18.54 -23.26
C HIS A 8 19.36 19.73 -22.29
N THR A 9 19.20 20.95 -22.81
CA THR A 9 18.98 22.16 -22.00
C THR A 9 17.61 22.11 -21.30
N ILE A 10 16.56 21.68 -22.01
CA ILE A 10 15.22 21.51 -21.45
C ILE A 10 15.23 20.42 -20.38
N GLU A 11 15.84 19.29 -20.65
CA GLU A 11 15.97 18.17 -19.70
C GLU A 11 16.72 18.60 -18.43
N LYS A 12 17.85 19.28 -18.57
CA LYS A 12 18.62 19.84 -17.45
C LYS A 12 17.83 20.90 -16.67
N THR A 13 17.10 21.75 -17.35
CA THR A 13 16.24 22.76 -16.72
C THR A 13 15.10 22.07 -15.99
N ALA A 14 14.47 21.10 -16.62
CA ALA A 14 13.35 20.36 -16.07
C ALA A 14 13.74 19.41 -14.93
N SER A 15 15.01 19.03 -14.77
CA SER A 15 15.49 18.21 -13.64
C SER A 15 15.66 18.98 -12.33
N LYS A 16 15.63 20.33 -12.36
CA LYS A 16 15.71 21.16 -11.14
C LYS A 16 14.43 21.01 -10.30
N ASP A 17 14.53 21.26 -8.99
CA ASP A 17 13.37 21.31 -8.12
C ASP A 17 12.52 22.56 -8.36
N TYR A 18 11.22 22.36 -8.58
CA TYR A 18 10.22 23.39 -8.73
C TYR A 18 9.05 23.14 -7.78
N ARG A 19 8.46 24.19 -7.24
CA ARG A 19 7.31 24.10 -6.32
C ARG A 19 6.06 23.53 -6.99
N ASN A 20 5.90 23.81 -8.28
CA ASN A 20 4.74 23.35 -9.05
C ASN A 20 5.10 23.25 -10.56
N ILE A 21 4.19 22.64 -11.32
CA ILE A 21 4.34 22.44 -12.76
C ILE A 21 4.46 23.78 -13.51
N GLU A 22 3.76 24.81 -13.08
CA GLU A 22 3.74 26.11 -13.76
C GLU A 22 5.08 26.84 -13.64
N GLU A 23 5.78 26.73 -12.52
CA GLU A 23 7.16 27.22 -12.35
C GLU A 23 8.15 26.48 -13.26
N LEU A 24 8.01 25.17 -13.38
CA LEU A 24 8.81 24.37 -14.32
C LEU A 24 8.57 24.83 -15.76
N LEU A 25 7.31 24.95 -16.17
CA LEU A 25 6.95 25.41 -17.52
C LEU A 25 7.45 26.83 -17.79
N LEU A 26 7.40 27.71 -16.78
CA LEU A 26 7.93 29.06 -16.87
C LEU A 26 9.45 29.08 -17.09
N SER A 27 10.18 28.22 -16.36
CA SER A 27 11.63 28.10 -16.53
C SER A 27 12.00 27.58 -17.93
N VAL A 28 11.26 26.59 -18.44
CA VAL A 28 11.41 26.12 -19.82
C VAL A 28 11.09 27.21 -20.82
N LEU A 29 10.04 27.98 -20.58
CA LEU A 29 9.65 29.10 -21.45
C LEU A 29 10.74 30.19 -21.50
N HIS A 30 11.40 30.50 -20.38
CA HIS A 30 12.54 31.41 -20.32
C HIS A 30 13.72 30.96 -21.17
N GLU A 31 14.06 29.65 -21.11
CA GLU A 31 15.15 29.09 -21.93
C GLU A 31 14.86 29.19 -23.43
N ILE A 32 13.59 29.00 -23.82
CA ILE A 32 13.18 29.06 -25.22
C ILE A 32 13.17 30.49 -25.73
N VAL A 33 12.59 31.44 -24.98
CA VAL A 33 12.48 32.83 -25.35
C VAL A 33 13.85 33.53 -25.31
N GLY A 34 14.74 33.14 -24.39
CA GLY A 34 16.11 33.65 -24.30
C GLY A 34 17.06 33.16 -25.41
N SER A 35 16.61 32.26 -26.27
CA SER A 35 17.41 31.70 -27.36
C SER A 35 17.24 32.51 -28.63
N ASP A 36 18.21 33.37 -28.97
CA ASP A 36 18.21 34.20 -30.20
C ASP A 36 18.08 33.41 -31.52
N GLN A 37 18.28 32.09 -31.45
CA GLN A 37 18.35 31.22 -32.65
C GLN A 37 16.98 30.77 -33.18
N ILE A 38 15.90 30.94 -32.42
CA ILE A 38 14.58 30.40 -32.78
C ILE A 38 13.62 31.50 -33.29
N GLY A 39 14.00 32.78 -33.16
CA GLY A 39 13.16 33.92 -33.59
C GLY A 39 11.87 34.08 -32.78
N ILE A 40 11.85 33.54 -31.56
CA ILE A 40 10.73 33.65 -30.62
C ILE A 40 10.94 34.88 -29.76
N LYS A 41 10.00 35.82 -29.83
CA LYS A 41 10.07 37.11 -29.11
C LYS A 41 9.47 37.04 -27.71
N GLY A 42 8.57 36.08 -27.49
CA GLY A 42 7.93 35.88 -26.19
C GLY A 42 6.94 34.71 -26.22
N GLY A 43 6.47 34.37 -25.07
CA GLY A 43 5.62 33.20 -24.93
C GLY A 43 4.63 33.25 -23.77
N ARG A 44 3.65 32.38 -23.82
CA ARG A 44 2.57 32.22 -22.84
C ARG A 44 2.36 30.77 -22.48
N ILE A 45 1.96 30.55 -21.24
CA ILE A 45 1.53 29.23 -20.72
C ILE A 45 0.02 29.27 -20.49
N TRP A 46 -0.67 28.39 -21.14
CA TRP A 46 -2.10 28.19 -20.98
C TRP A 46 -2.37 26.86 -20.23
N ARG A 47 -3.28 26.89 -19.26
CA ARG A 47 -3.71 25.73 -18.49
C ARG A 47 -5.17 25.41 -18.82
N LEU A 48 -5.45 24.14 -19.09
CA LEU A 48 -6.81 23.62 -19.28
C LEU A 48 -7.60 23.69 -17.97
N VAL A 49 -8.81 24.22 -18.05
CA VAL A 49 -9.82 24.17 -16.99
C VAL A 49 -11.01 23.32 -17.48
N PRO A 50 -10.99 21.99 -17.24
CA PRO A 50 -11.99 21.08 -17.81
C PRO A 50 -13.44 21.47 -17.50
N ARG A 51 -13.72 21.91 -16.27
CA ARG A 51 -15.06 22.32 -15.83
C ARG A 51 -15.60 23.53 -16.61
N LYS A 52 -14.72 24.43 -17.07
CA LYS A 52 -15.09 25.61 -17.84
C LYS A 52 -14.97 25.40 -19.35
N ASN A 53 -14.53 24.23 -19.79
CA ASN A 53 -14.26 23.86 -21.19
C ASN A 53 -13.43 24.95 -21.92
N GLY A 54 -12.29 25.32 -21.30
CA GLY A 54 -11.45 26.40 -21.83
C GLY A 54 -10.05 26.37 -21.24
N TYR A 55 -9.20 27.22 -21.81
CA TYR A 55 -7.83 27.45 -21.33
C TYR A 55 -7.70 28.82 -20.70
N ILE A 56 -7.07 28.90 -19.54
CA ILE A 56 -6.71 30.13 -18.86
C ILE A 56 -5.22 30.41 -19.04
N ILE A 57 -4.87 31.68 -19.14
CA ILE A 57 -3.47 32.10 -19.13
C ILE A 57 -2.93 32.00 -17.70
N VAL A 58 -1.72 31.47 -17.54
CA VAL A 58 -1.09 31.28 -16.21
C VAL A 58 0.19 32.12 -16.09
N LYS A 59 0.98 32.20 -17.17
CA LYS A 59 2.22 32.99 -17.24
C LYS A 59 2.48 33.49 -18.64
N GLN A 60 3.18 34.61 -18.71
CA GLN A 60 3.63 35.22 -19.97
C GLN A 60 4.97 35.91 -19.78
N ILE A 61 5.83 35.86 -20.79
CA ILE A 61 7.20 36.43 -20.76
C ILE A 61 7.62 36.94 -22.13
N GLY A 62 8.66 37.79 -22.13
CA GLY A 62 9.27 38.35 -23.35
C GLY A 62 8.46 39.50 -23.94
N ASP A 63 8.74 39.80 -25.23
CA ASP A 63 8.06 40.85 -25.97
C ASP A 63 6.68 40.38 -26.43
N VAL A 64 5.74 40.43 -25.49
CA VAL A 64 4.34 40.10 -25.73
C VAL A 64 3.44 41.14 -25.07
N ARG A 65 2.41 41.59 -25.77
CA ARG A 65 1.40 42.45 -25.15
C ARG A 65 0.68 41.63 -24.04
N SER A 66 0.73 42.15 -22.81
CA SER A 66 0.18 41.46 -21.66
C SER A 66 -1.32 41.25 -21.79
N LEU A 67 -1.77 40.03 -21.57
CA LEU A 67 -3.16 39.69 -21.35
C LEU A 67 -3.48 39.79 -19.86
N PRO A 68 -4.73 40.14 -19.49
CA PRO A 68 -5.15 40.13 -18.08
C PRO A 68 -4.87 38.80 -17.41
N ASP A 69 -4.58 38.83 -16.11
CA ASP A 69 -4.50 37.62 -15.29
C ASP A 69 -5.86 36.90 -15.37
N ASP A 70 -5.80 35.57 -15.43
CA ASP A 70 -6.97 34.70 -15.60
C ASP A 70 -7.75 34.88 -16.91
N PHE A 71 -7.18 35.55 -17.91
CA PHE A 71 -7.82 35.61 -19.23
C PHE A 71 -8.06 34.21 -19.79
N MET A 72 -9.31 33.91 -20.15
CA MET A 72 -9.75 32.59 -20.59
C MET A 72 -10.28 32.62 -22.02
N LEU A 73 -9.93 31.58 -22.78
CA LEU A 73 -10.50 31.26 -24.08
C LEU A 73 -11.26 29.91 -23.97
N LYS A 74 -12.50 29.88 -24.41
CA LYS A 74 -13.27 28.62 -24.47
C LYS A 74 -12.86 27.81 -25.68
N VAL A 75 -12.88 26.49 -25.54
CA VAL A 75 -12.57 25.56 -26.65
C VAL A 75 -13.56 25.73 -27.82
N SER A 76 -14.82 26.08 -27.54
CA SER A 76 -15.84 26.38 -28.56
C SER A 76 -15.57 27.68 -29.34
N GLU A 77 -14.86 28.61 -28.75
CA GLU A 77 -14.55 29.93 -29.34
C GLU A 77 -13.20 29.92 -30.07
N TYR A 78 -12.35 28.91 -29.81
CA TYR A 78 -11.01 28.83 -30.37
C TYR A 78 -10.70 27.39 -30.84
N PRO A 79 -11.07 27.08 -32.12
CA PRO A 79 -10.92 25.71 -32.67
C PRO A 79 -9.50 25.15 -32.69
N ASP A 80 -8.49 26.04 -32.69
CA ASP A 80 -7.08 25.61 -32.70
C ASP A 80 -6.67 24.79 -31.45
N PHE A 81 -7.41 24.92 -30.35
CA PHE A 81 -7.18 24.03 -29.18
C PHE A 81 -7.51 22.57 -29.51
N VAL A 82 -8.50 22.31 -30.33
CA VAL A 82 -8.84 20.96 -30.80
C VAL A 82 -7.76 20.44 -31.74
N ARG A 83 -7.26 21.30 -32.64
CA ARG A 83 -6.16 20.94 -33.54
C ARG A 83 -4.89 20.62 -32.75
N ILE A 84 -4.52 21.43 -31.75
CA ILE A 84 -3.38 21.11 -30.84
C ILE A 84 -3.63 19.77 -30.13
N GLY A 85 -4.86 19.48 -29.75
CA GLY A 85 -5.25 18.18 -29.19
C GLY A 85 -4.97 16.98 -30.08
N SER A 86 -5.12 17.12 -31.41
CA SER A 86 -4.86 16.08 -32.39
C SER A 86 -3.42 16.11 -32.95
N GLU A 87 -2.97 17.26 -33.42
CA GLU A 87 -1.72 17.45 -34.16
C GLU A 87 -0.52 17.77 -33.23
N LYS A 88 -0.78 18.12 -31.96
CA LYS A 88 0.17 18.54 -30.92
C LYS A 88 0.74 19.95 -31.12
N THR A 89 1.21 20.28 -32.31
CA THR A 89 1.81 21.59 -32.63
C THR A 89 1.05 22.26 -33.76
N VAL A 90 0.81 23.56 -33.63
CA VAL A 90 0.15 24.40 -34.62
C VAL A 90 0.97 25.68 -34.80
N ILE A 91 1.17 26.07 -36.08
CA ILE A 91 1.71 27.39 -36.45
C ILE A 91 0.69 28.05 -37.33
N LYS A 92 0.33 29.29 -37.00
CA LYS A 92 -0.74 29.99 -37.69
C LYS A 92 -0.62 31.50 -37.58
N THR A 93 -1.15 32.21 -38.58
CA THR A 93 -1.53 33.62 -38.45
C THR A 93 -2.86 33.72 -37.73
N GLU A 94 -2.99 34.56 -36.75
CA GLU A 94 -4.19 34.71 -35.92
C GLU A 94 -5.32 35.35 -36.74
N ASP A 95 -6.46 34.71 -36.80
CA ASP A 95 -7.64 35.18 -37.52
C ASP A 95 -8.64 35.89 -36.58
N ASN A 96 -8.53 35.67 -35.25
CA ASN A 96 -9.41 36.31 -34.27
C ASN A 96 -9.06 37.80 -34.10
N PRO A 97 -9.98 38.75 -34.47
CA PRO A 97 -9.70 40.18 -34.42
C PRO A 97 -9.35 40.71 -33.02
N ASP A 98 -9.93 40.11 -31.97
CA ASP A 98 -9.69 40.55 -30.60
C ASP A 98 -8.33 40.12 -30.09
N LEU A 99 -7.83 38.94 -30.51
CA LEU A 99 -6.49 38.50 -30.21
C LEU A 99 -5.44 39.28 -31.02
N ARG A 100 -5.74 39.60 -32.27
CA ARG A 100 -4.88 40.48 -33.10
C ARG A 100 -4.76 41.87 -32.51
N LYS A 101 -5.87 42.48 -32.06
CA LYS A 101 -5.83 43.77 -31.34
C LYS A 101 -5.00 43.74 -30.06
N ARG A 102 -4.84 42.53 -29.48
CA ARG A 102 -4.01 42.29 -28.30
C ARG A 102 -2.58 41.87 -28.63
N GLY A 103 -2.14 42.05 -29.90
CA GLY A 103 -0.76 41.82 -30.36
C GLY A 103 -0.42 40.32 -30.56
N ILE A 104 -1.41 39.50 -30.80
CA ILE A 104 -1.21 38.09 -31.21
C ILE A 104 -1.48 38.05 -32.72
N GLU A 105 -0.44 38.24 -33.54
CA GLU A 105 -0.57 38.26 -35.00
C GLU A 105 -0.16 36.92 -35.62
N ASN A 106 1.04 36.47 -35.30
CA ASN A 106 1.54 35.16 -35.67
C ASN A 106 1.92 34.40 -34.41
N TYR A 107 1.40 33.20 -34.28
CA TYR A 107 1.71 32.38 -33.15
C TYR A 107 2.03 30.95 -33.58
N SER A 108 2.81 30.32 -32.73
CA SER A 108 3.04 28.88 -32.74
C SER A 108 2.73 28.31 -31.36
N ALA A 109 2.13 27.17 -31.30
CA ALA A 109 1.74 26.58 -30.03
C ALA A 109 1.96 25.08 -30.05
N THR A 110 2.38 24.52 -28.91
CA THR A 110 2.53 23.06 -28.71
C THR A 110 1.86 22.63 -27.40
N GLY A 111 1.17 21.49 -27.48
CA GLY A 111 0.55 20.87 -26.32
C GLY A 111 1.57 20.13 -25.46
N VAL A 112 1.48 20.29 -24.13
CA VAL A 112 2.35 19.66 -23.14
C VAL A 112 1.55 19.01 -22.01
N GLY A 113 2.11 17.98 -21.40
CA GLY A 113 1.45 17.19 -20.37
C GLY A 113 0.56 16.10 -20.93
N GLU A 114 -0.36 15.59 -20.11
CA GLU A 114 -1.30 14.55 -20.51
C GLU A 114 -2.50 15.12 -21.25
N LYS A 115 -3.13 14.27 -22.08
CA LYS A 115 -4.41 14.61 -22.72
C LYS A 115 -5.57 14.26 -21.80
N VAL A 116 -6.45 15.22 -21.58
CA VAL A 116 -7.69 15.07 -20.82
C VAL A 116 -8.86 15.12 -21.79
N LYS A 117 -9.77 14.17 -21.73
CA LYS A 117 -11.01 14.20 -22.52
C LYS A 117 -12.01 15.20 -21.90
N VAL A 118 -12.30 16.28 -22.59
CA VAL A 118 -13.32 17.27 -22.20
C VAL A 118 -14.43 17.25 -23.23
N LYS A 119 -15.64 16.88 -22.85
CA LYS A 119 -16.77 16.68 -23.79
C LYS A 119 -16.45 15.80 -25.00
N GLY A 120 -15.65 14.72 -24.78
CA GLY A 120 -15.22 13.80 -25.83
C GLY A 120 -13.98 14.23 -26.63
N VAL A 121 -13.53 15.47 -26.49
CA VAL A 121 -12.38 16.02 -27.21
C VAL A 121 -11.10 15.83 -26.36
N PRO A 122 -10.01 15.23 -26.91
CA PRO A 122 -8.75 15.12 -26.21
C PRO A 122 -8.00 16.46 -26.26
N LEU A 123 -7.72 17.04 -25.10
CA LEU A 123 -7.04 18.33 -24.93
C LEU A 123 -5.84 18.15 -24.02
N TYR A 124 -4.72 18.83 -24.31
CA TYR A 124 -3.54 18.83 -23.45
C TYR A 124 -3.79 19.60 -22.16
N GLN A 125 -3.19 19.20 -21.06
CA GLN A 125 -3.27 19.92 -19.77
C GLN A 125 -2.74 21.33 -19.86
N TYR A 126 -1.65 21.51 -20.63
CA TYR A 126 -1.04 22.81 -20.85
C TYR A 126 -0.77 23.04 -22.35
N ILE A 127 -0.69 24.30 -22.73
CA ILE A 127 -0.23 24.72 -24.05
C ILE A 127 0.84 25.78 -23.84
N LEU A 128 2.01 25.58 -24.49
CA LEU A 128 3.02 26.59 -24.65
C LEU A 128 2.78 27.31 -25.99
N ALA A 129 2.45 28.58 -25.93
CA ALA A 129 2.22 29.41 -27.11
C ALA A 129 3.29 30.51 -27.23
N PHE A 130 3.79 30.73 -28.42
CA PHE A 130 4.91 31.65 -28.70
C PHE A 130 4.51 32.64 -29.76
N ASN A 131 4.97 33.91 -29.61
CA ASN A 131 4.92 34.90 -30.65
C ASN A 131 6.13 34.74 -31.55
N THR A 132 5.89 34.50 -32.83
CA THR A 132 6.93 34.25 -33.84
C THR A 132 6.85 35.26 -35.00
N SER A 133 7.99 35.55 -35.65
CA SER A 133 8.04 36.47 -36.79
C SER A 133 7.58 35.83 -38.12
N GLY A 134 7.24 34.53 -38.09
CA GLY A 134 6.79 33.69 -39.20
C GLY A 134 6.93 32.22 -38.81
N GLY A 135 6.38 31.33 -39.61
CA GLY A 135 6.45 29.86 -39.37
C GLY A 135 7.15 29.16 -40.52
N ASN A 136 8.06 28.24 -40.19
CA ASN A 136 8.68 27.32 -41.14
C ASN A 136 8.62 25.88 -40.57
N ALA A 137 8.96 24.90 -41.40
CA ALA A 137 8.96 23.49 -41.00
C ALA A 137 9.95 23.22 -39.84
N GLU A 138 11.09 23.88 -39.82
CA GLU A 138 12.11 23.74 -38.77
C GLU A 138 11.58 24.19 -37.38
N LEU A 139 10.84 25.29 -37.33
CA LEU A 139 10.18 25.74 -36.11
C LEU A 139 9.11 24.75 -35.64
N PHE A 140 8.32 24.21 -36.55
CA PHE A 140 7.31 23.18 -36.26
C PHE A 140 7.94 21.94 -35.62
N ASP A 141 9.00 21.42 -36.22
CA ASP A 141 9.72 20.24 -35.70
C ASP A 141 10.35 20.54 -34.33
N THR A 142 10.95 21.73 -34.18
CA THR A 142 11.54 22.17 -32.92
C THR A 142 10.50 22.22 -31.78
N LEU A 143 9.33 22.79 -32.02
CA LEU A 143 8.25 22.86 -31.03
C LEU A 143 7.66 21.50 -30.71
N ASN A 144 7.59 20.59 -31.67
CA ASN A 144 7.21 19.21 -31.43
C ASN A 144 8.19 18.48 -30.51
N VAL A 145 9.48 18.68 -30.72
CA VAL A 145 10.54 18.13 -29.85
C VAL A 145 10.43 18.72 -28.46
N ILE A 146 10.31 20.05 -28.31
CA ILE A 146 10.12 20.72 -27.03
C ILE A 146 8.89 20.18 -26.30
N GLY A 147 7.74 20.15 -26.97
CA GLY A 147 6.49 19.67 -26.40
C GLY A 147 6.58 18.20 -25.96
N SER A 148 7.36 17.38 -26.68
CA SER A 148 7.58 15.97 -26.34
C SER A 148 8.49 15.84 -25.11
N ALA A 149 9.62 16.56 -25.09
CA ALA A 149 10.55 16.56 -23.97
C ALA A 149 9.88 17.03 -22.67
N VAL A 150 9.19 18.16 -22.72
CA VAL A 150 8.47 18.69 -21.55
C VAL A 150 7.38 17.72 -21.09
N THR A 151 6.64 17.10 -22.00
CA THR A 151 5.62 16.11 -21.65
C THR A 151 6.24 14.89 -20.97
N ALA A 152 7.40 14.38 -21.45
CA ALA A 152 8.09 13.27 -20.82
C ALA A 152 8.50 13.58 -19.38
N VAL A 153 9.10 14.75 -19.15
CA VAL A 153 9.49 15.20 -17.80
C VAL A 153 8.28 15.37 -16.88
N LEU A 154 7.18 15.94 -17.37
CA LEU A 154 5.96 16.09 -16.56
C LEU A 154 5.37 14.72 -16.16
N ARG A 155 5.38 13.75 -17.08
CA ARG A 155 4.93 12.38 -16.80
C ARG A 155 5.79 11.71 -15.75
N GLU A 156 7.09 11.79 -15.89
CA GLU A 156 8.04 11.21 -14.92
C GLU A 156 7.82 11.80 -13.52
N ARG A 157 7.73 13.12 -13.41
CA ARG A 157 7.47 13.79 -12.13
C ARG A 157 6.13 13.40 -11.51
N THR A 158 5.08 13.33 -12.33
CA THR A 158 3.75 12.90 -11.85
C THR A 158 3.79 11.45 -11.35
N ALA A 159 4.48 10.57 -12.08
CA ALA A 159 4.65 9.18 -11.66
C ALA A 159 5.42 9.08 -10.33
N LEU A 160 6.57 9.78 -10.20
CA LEU A 160 7.36 9.82 -8.98
C LEU A 160 6.56 10.37 -7.78
N ALA A 161 5.84 11.47 -7.97
CA ALA A 161 4.99 12.05 -6.92
C ALA A 161 3.89 11.08 -6.47
N ARG A 162 3.27 10.35 -7.43
CA ARG A 162 2.25 9.34 -7.14
C ARG A 162 2.83 8.14 -6.39
N THR A 163 4.01 7.67 -6.78
CA THR A 163 4.71 6.58 -6.08
C THR A 163 5.00 6.97 -4.64
N LYS A 164 5.58 8.15 -4.43
CA LYS A 164 5.88 8.67 -3.08
C LYS A 164 4.62 8.80 -2.21
N GLN A 165 3.50 9.26 -2.81
CA GLN A 165 2.23 9.34 -2.08
C GLN A 165 1.72 7.95 -1.68
N LEU A 166 1.80 6.96 -2.59
CA LEU A 166 1.41 5.59 -2.30
C LEU A 166 2.28 4.98 -1.19
N GLU A 167 3.60 5.21 -1.21
CA GLU A 167 4.51 4.77 -0.14
C GLU A 167 4.10 5.35 1.22
N GLN A 168 3.81 6.66 1.26
CA GLN A 168 3.35 7.32 2.49
C GLN A 168 2.00 6.76 2.99
N ASP A 169 1.06 6.45 2.10
CA ASP A 169 -0.23 5.90 2.48
C ASP A 169 -0.09 4.45 3.00
N ILE A 170 0.84 3.68 2.43
CA ILE A 170 1.17 2.32 2.92
C ILE A 170 1.89 2.39 4.29
N ASP A 171 2.80 3.35 4.50
CA ASP A 171 3.46 3.54 5.80
C ASP A 171 2.45 3.90 6.90
N LYS A 172 1.47 4.75 6.60
CA LYS A 172 0.36 5.04 7.54
C LYS A 172 -0.47 3.79 7.86
N ALA A 173 -0.76 2.96 6.86
CA ALA A 173 -1.46 1.69 7.07
C ALA A 173 -0.68 0.76 8.00
N ARG A 174 0.67 0.71 7.86
CA ARG A 174 1.57 0.00 8.78
C ARG A 174 1.48 0.53 10.21
N GLU A 175 1.51 1.84 10.39
CA GLU A 175 1.41 2.45 11.74
C GLU A 175 0.07 2.10 12.39
N ILE A 176 -1.04 2.16 11.65
CA ILE A 176 -2.36 1.75 12.14
C ILE A 176 -2.35 0.28 12.54
N GLN A 177 -1.86 -0.63 11.68
CA GLN A 177 -1.81 -2.06 12.00
C GLN A 177 -0.99 -2.33 13.26
N ARG A 178 0.19 -1.72 13.39
CA ARG A 178 1.03 -1.86 14.59
C ARG A 178 0.38 -1.36 15.86
N SER A 179 -0.41 -0.29 15.78
CA SER A 179 -1.10 0.28 16.96
C SER A 179 -2.23 -0.61 17.48
N ILE A 180 -2.68 -1.58 16.71
CA ILE A 180 -3.77 -2.51 17.05
C ILE A 180 -3.23 -3.84 17.60
N LEU A 181 -1.99 -4.21 17.22
CA LEU A 181 -1.34 -5.39 17.77
C LEU A 181 -1.10 -5.21 19.28
N PRO A 182 -1.22 -6.30 20.07
CA PRO A 182 -0.99 -6.25 21.50
C PRO A 182 0.50 -6.06 21.82
N GLU A 183 0.79 -5.77 23.10
CA GLU A 183 2.17 -5.87 23.59
C GLU A 183 2.68 -7.31 23.45
N HIS A 184 3.98 -7.46 23.24
CA HIS A 184 4.58 -8.76 23.03
C HIS A 184 4.46 -9.70 24.23
N GLU A 185 4.56 -9.17 25.44
CA GLU A 185 4.55 -9.94 26.69
C GLU A 185 3.20 -9.82 27.40
N GLN A 186 2.64 -10.99 27.81
CA GLN A 186 1.43 -11.06 28.62
C GLN A 186 1.63 -12.04 29.78
N LYS A 187 1.12 -11.66 30.97
CA LYS A 187 1.11 -12.48 32.17
C LYS A 187 -0.31 -12.72 32.64
N TYR A 188 -0.63 -13.95 32.96
CA TYR A 188 -1.95 -14.29 33.49
C TYR A 188 -1.85 -15.46 34.49
N GLY A 189 -2.02 -15.16 35.77
CA GLY A 189 -1.85 -16.16 36.82
C GLY A 189 -0.50 -16.86 36.78
N SER A 190 -0.53 -18.18 36.63
CA SER A 190 0.63 -19.04 36.48
C SER A 190 1.20 -19.11 35.04
N PHE A 191 0.66 -18.34 34.12
CA PHE A 191 1.08 -18.36 32.71
C PHE A 191 1.93 -17.15 32.35
N ARG A 192 2.92 -17.39 31.50
CA ARG A 192 3.70 -16.36 30.80
C ARG A 192 3.55 -16.58 29.31
N MET A 193 3.38 -15.50 28.58
CA MET A 193 3.15 -15.53 27.14
C MET A 193 4.01 -14.50 26.48
N PHE A 194 4.49 -14.82 25.27
CA PHE A 194 5.21 -13.89 24.44
C PHE A 194 4.85 -14.12 22.97
N GLY A 195 4.48 -13.05 22.25
CA GLY A 195 4.09 -13.11 20.85
C GLY A 195 4.89 -12.13 19.98
N VAL A 196 5.16 -12.55 18.75
CA VAL A 196 5.81 -11.72 17.71
C VAL A 196 5.10 -11.94 16.39
N SER A 197 4.86 -10.87 15.64
CA SER A 197 4.39 -10.92 14.27
C SER A 197 5.31 -10.07 13.39
N ASN A 198 5.94 -10.69 12.41
CA ASN A 198 6.84 -10.06 11.46
C ASN A 198 6.24 -10.18 10.05
N PRO A 199 5.62 -9.13 9.52
CA PRO A 199 5.08 -9.15 8.17
C PRO A 199 6.18 -9.25 7.12
N GLU A 200 5.94 -10.02 6.05
CA GLU A 200 6.83 -10.09 4.88
C GLU A 200 6.95 -8.72 4.21
N ARG A 201 5.83 -8.04 4.08
CA ARG A 201 5.72 -6.73 3.44
C ARG A 201 5.54 -5.62 4.46
N VAL A 202 5.14 -4.47 3.97
CA VAL A 202 4.89 -3.29 4.82
C VAL A 202 3.75 -3.55 5.81
N VAL A 203 2.72 -4.28 5.37
CA VAL A 203 1.57 -4.77 6.16
C VAL A 203 1.35 -6.25 5.88
N GLY A 204 0.91 -7.01 6.88
CA GLY A 204 0.69 -8.45 6.81
C GLY A 204 -0.75 -8.88 7.05
N GLY A 205 -1.06 -10.12 6.66
CA GLY A 205 -2.33 -10.79 6.94
C GLY A 205 -2.36 -11.49 8.28
N ASP A 206 -1.19 -11.72 8.86
CA ASP A 206 -1.03 -12.34 10.17
C ASP A 206 -1.36 -11.38 11.30
N PHE A 207 -1.99 -11.92 12.35
CA PHE A 207 -2.16 -11.22 13.61
C PHE A 207 -2.15 -12.19 14.79
N PHE A 208 -1.79 -11.68 15.95
CA PHE A 208 -2.09 -12.34 17.23
C PHE A 208 -2.71 -11.32 18.18
N ASP A 209 -3.40 -11.81 19.21
CA ASP A 209 -4.01 -10.94 20.19
C ASP A 209 -4.13 -11.61 21.56
N TYR A 210 -4.10 -10.79 22.62
CA TYR A 210 -4.46 -11.17 23.96
C TYR A 210 -5.78 -10.49 24.30
N LEU A 211 -6.77 -11.29 24.69
CA LEU A 211 -8.17 -10.88 24.80
C LEU A 211 -8.64 -11.01 26.25
N PRO A 212 -8.33 -10.04 27.12
CA PRO A 212 -8.87 -10.04 28.47
C PRO A 212 -10.40 -9.95 28.43
N ALA A 213 -11.09 -10.73 29.25
CA ALA A 213 -12.55 -10.78 29.29
C ALA A 213 -13.05 -10.99 30.72
N GLY A 214 -14.28 -10.49 30.98
CA GLY A 214 -14.89 -10.45 32.32
C GLY A 214 -14.66 -9.13 33.03
N GLU A 215 -15.50 -8.80 34.03
CA GLU A 215 -15.48 -7.51 34.75
C GLU A 215 -14.13 -7.26 35.47
N GLU A 216 -13.52 -8.32 36.03
CA GLU A 216 -12.21 -8.29 36.71
C GLU A 216 -11.09 -8.96 35.86
N GLN A 217 -11.30 -9.13 34.54
CA GLN A 217 -10.39 -9.85 33.65
C GLN A 217 -10.10 -11.29 34.13
N GLU A 218 -11.13 -11.97 34.64
CA GLU A 218 -11.01 -13.33 35.17
C GLU A 218 -10.70 -14.36 34.07
N ARG A 219 -10.86 -14.00 32.80
CA ARG A 219 -10.55 -14.83 31.64
C ARG A 219 -9.56 -14.13 30.74
N LEU A 220 -8.70 -14.90 30.14
CA LEU A 220 -7.78 -14.39 29.12
C LEU A 220 -7.85 -15.27 27.87
N GLY A 221 -8.27 -14.68 26.76
CA GLY A 221 -8.19 -15.26 25.45
C GLY A 221 -6.83 -15.01 24.79
N VAL A 222 -6.43 -15.93 23.91
CA VAL A 222 -5.27 -15.78 23.02
C VAL A 222 -5.73 -16.16 21.62
N ALA A 223 -5.44 -15.34 20.64
CA ALA A 223 -5.80 -15.56 19.25
C ALA A 223 -4.58 -15.46 18.34
N VAL A 224 -4.54 -16.31 17.30
CA VAL A 224 -3.63 -16.19 16.16
C VAL A 224 -4.46 -16.41 14.90
N GLY A 225 -4.30 -15.56 13.90
CA GLY A 225 -5.00 -15.67 12.63
C GLY A 225 -4.11 -15.29 11.46
N ASP A 226 -4.45 -15.86 10.31
CA ASP A 226 -3.77 -15.62 9.06
C ASP A 226 -4.81 -15.49 7.93
N ALA A 227 -4.72 -14.40 7.17
CA ALA A 227 -5.60 -14.09 6.05
C ALA A 227 -4.99 -14.61 4.73
N ALA A 228 -5.76 -15.41 3.99
CA ALA A 228 -5.30 -16.02 2.74
C ALA A 228 -4.93 -15.04 1.62
N SER A 229 -5.32 -13.77 1.73
CA SER A 229 -4.93 -12.70 0.81
C SER A 229 -3.49 -12.23 1.08
N LYS A 230 -2.96 -11.32 0.22
CA LYS A 230 -1.63 -10.73 0.45
C LYS A 230 -1.67 -9.20 0.49
N GLY A 231 -0.73 -8.62 1.25
CA GLY A 231 -0.56 -7.17 1.37
C GLY A 231 -1.75 -6.47 2.03
N LEU A 232 -2.16 -5.31 1.50
CA LEU A 232 -3.19 -4.46 2.12
C LEU A 232 -4.55 -5.17 2.28
N SER A 233 -4.92 -6.04 1.34
CA SER A 233 -6.17 -6.81 1.44
C SER A 233 -6.15 -7.76 2.63
N ALA A 234 -5.05 -8.47 2.83
CA ALA A 234 -4.86 -9.37 3.96
C ALA A 234 -4.91 -8.61 5.30
N ALA A 235 -4.23 -7.45 5.37
CA ALA A 235 -4.26 -6.59 6.56
C ALA A 235 -5.68 -6.13 6.92
N VAL A 236 -6.51 -5.78 5.93
CA VAL A 236 -7.91 -5.39 6.16
C VAL A 236 -8.73 -6.58 6.69
N GLU A 237 -8.55 -7.78 6.13
CA GLU A 237 -9.22 -9.01 6.59
C GLU A 237 -8.81 -9.36 8.02
N ALA A 238 -7.51 -9.31 8.33
CA ALA A 238 -6.96 -9.53 9.66
C ALA A 238 -7.54 -8.55 10.70
N LEU A 239 -7.55 -7.25 10.39
CA LEU A 239 -8.11 -6.21 11.26
C LEU A 239 -9.61 -6.38 11.49
N TYR A 240 -10.35 -6.79 10.44
CA TYR A 240 -11.78 -7.05 10.54
C TYR A 240 -12.09 -8.20 11.51
N VAL A 241 -11.34 -9.30 11.40
CA VAL A 241 -11.50 -10.47 12.28
C VAL A 241 -11.04 -10.14 13.71
N SER A 242 -9.88 -9.49 13.89
CA SER A 242 -9.38 -9.07 15.21
C SER A 242 -10.35 -8.13 15.92
N GLY A 243 -10.90 -7.13 15.22
CA GLY A 243 -11.92 -6.24 15.79
C GLY A 243 -13.20 -6.97 16.22
N ALA A 244 -13.67 -7.93 15.40
CA ALA A 244 -14.82 -8.75 15.73
C ALA A 244 -14.57 -9.67 16.95
N LEU A 245 -13.35 -10.19 17.07
CA LEU A 245 -12.93 -10.98 18.25
C LEU A 245 -12.93 -10.12 19.52
N LYS A 246 -12.24 -8.96 19.50
CA LYS A 246 -12.17 -8.04 20.65
C LYS A 246 -13.57 -7.67 21.17
N MET A 247 -14.45 -7.30 20.25
CA MET A 247 -15.84 -6.99 20.62
C MET A 247 -16.60 -8.22 21.13
N GLY A 248 -16.38 -9.38 20.50
CA GLY A 248 -17.13 -10.60 20.80
C GLY A 248 -16.81 -11.24 22.15
N VAL A 249 -15.56 -11.17 22.61
CA VAL A 249 -15.17 -11.74 23.92
C VAL A 249 -15.78 -10.96 25.08
N GLU A 250 -16.06 -9.68 24.94
CA GLU A 250 -16.74 -8.84 25.91
C GLU A 250 -18.21 -9.24 26.13
N LEU A 251 -18.85 -9.79 25.10
CA LEU A 251 -20.26 -10.16 25.13
C LEU A 251 -20.54 -11.49 25.85
N GLN A 252 -19.55 -12.10 26.54
CA GLN A 252 -19.65 -13.38 27.28
C GLN A 252 -20.23 -14.54 26.45
N THR A 253 -20.04 -14.51 25.12
CA THR A 253 -20.54 -15.54 24.22
C THR A 253 -19.64 -16.77 24.28
N ASN A 254 -20.22 -17.97 24.23
CA ASN A 254 -19.45 -19.20 24.05
C ASN A 254 -18.53 -19.10 22.82
N MET A 255 -17.26 -19.47 22.96
CA MET A 255 -16.20 -19.30 21.94
C MET A 255 -16.57 -19.90 20.58
N ALA A 256 -17.14 -21.10 20.54
CA ALA A 256 -17.58 -21.74 19.29
C ALA A 256 -18.72 -20.95 18.62
N SER A 257 -19.61 -20.34 19.41
CA SER A 257 -20.68 -19.47 18.92
C SER A 257 -20.13 -18.14 18.41
N LEU A 258 -19.11 -17.58 19.06
CA LEU A 258 -18.41 -16.39 18.63
C LEU A 258 -17.73 -16.62 17.29
N VAL A 259 -16.92 -17.67 17.16
CA VAL A 259 -16.23 -18.04 15.91
C VAL A 259 -17.22 -18.27 14.77
N LYS A 260 -18.38 -18.91 15.04
CA LYS A 260 -19.46 -19.07 14.05
C LYS A 260 -20.03 -17.72 13.60
N LYS A 261 -20.22 -16.75 14.51
CA LYS A 261 -20.69 -15.41 14.15
C LYS A 261 -19.66 -14.66 13.29
N ILE A 262 -18.38 -14.75 13.65
CA ILE A 262 -17.29 -14.16 12.87
C ILE A 262 -17.20 -14.79 11.48
N ASN A 263 -17.33 -16.12 11.37
CA ASN A 263 -17.41 -16.79 10.07
C ASN A 263 -18.53 -16.22 9.19
N ASN A 264 -19.71 -16.00 9.74
CA ASN A 264 -20.81 -15.43 8.98
C ASN A 264 -20.51 -13.98 8.57
N LEU A 265 -19.89 -13.19 9.45
CA LEU A 265 -19.46 -11.81 9.12
C LEU A 265 -18.44 -11.80 7.97
N VAL A 266 -17.48 -12.71 7.98
CA VAL A 266 -16.48 -12.85 6.89
C VAL A 266 -17.19 -13.21 5.57
N ASN A 267 -18.09 -14.20 5.59
CA ASN A 267 -18.87 -14.61 4.40
C ASN A 267 -19.77 -13.50 3.85
N TRP A 268 -20.32 -12.63 4.69
CA TRP A 268 -21.18 -11.53 4.23
C TRP A 268 -20.39 -10.34 3.68
N THR A 269 -19.18 -10.14 4.18
CA THR A 269 -18.38 -8.95 3.88
C THR A 269 -17.43 -9.17 2.71
N PHE A 270 -16.81 -10.34 2.63
CA PHE A 270 -15.81 -10.63 1.64
C PHE A 270 -16.34 -11.56 0.54
N SER A 271 -15.70 -11.52 -0.63
CA SER A 271 -16.03 -12.40 -1.75
C SER A 271 -15.62 -13.86 -1.49
N ASP A 272 -16.24 -14.81 -2.17
CA ASP A 272 -16.10 -16.28 -1.99
C ASP A 272 -14.67 -16.85 -2.06
N SER A 273 -13.71 -16.07 -2.53
CA SER A 273 -12.29 -16.49 -2.60
C SER A 273 -11.46 -16.07 -1.40
N ARG A 274 -12.05 -15.43 -0.39
CA ARG A 274 -11.34 -14.88 0.77
C ARG A 274 -11.71 -15.64 2.02
N PHE A 275 -10.70 -16.12 2.72
CA PHE A 275 -10.86 -16.81 3.98
C PHE A 275 -9.75 -16.40 4.96
N VAL A 276 -10.01 -16.62 6.25
CA VAL A 276 -9.04 -16.36 7.32
C VAL A 276 -8.96 -17.62 8.16
N THR A 277 -7.76 -18.13 8.39
CA THR A 277 -7.52 -19.16 9.39
C THR A 277 -7.45 -18.52 10.77
N LEU A 278 -8.05 -19.15 11.77
CA LEU A 278 -8.10 -18.61 13.12
C LEU A 278 -7.97 -19.69 14.17
N PHE A 279 -6.99 -19.53 15.05
CA PHE A 279 -6.98 -20.20 16.35
C PHE A 279 -7.36 -19.22 17.43
N VAL A 280 -8.29 -19.58 18.29
CA VAL A 280 -8.62 -18.81 19.50
C VAL A 280 -8.78 -19.77 20.68
N GLY A 281 -8.13 -19.46 21.79
CA GLY A 281 -8.23 -20.23 23.02
C GLY A 281 -8.36 -19.32 24.23
N GLU A 282 -8.83 -19.87 25.35
CA GLU A 282 -9.16 -19.12 26.55
C GLU A 282 -8.77 -19.88 27.82
N PHE A 283 -8.12 -19.21 28.73
CA PHE A 283 -7.99 -19.61 30.12
C PHE A 283 -9.17 -19.10 30.90
N THR A 284 -9.86 -19.99 31.60
CA THR A 284 -11.03 -19.67 32.42
C THR A 284 -10.66 -19.17 33.81
N ASP A 285 -9.45 -19.48 34.24
CA ASP A 285 -8.80 -18.94 35.45
C ASP A 285 -7.26 -19.06 35.29
N GLY A 286 -6.55 -18.28 36.05
CA GLY A 286 -5.07 -18.27 36.01
C GLY A 286 -4.42 -19.41 36.80
N LYS A 287 -5.15 -20.41 37.29
CA LYS A 287 -4.67 -21.43 38.26
C LYS A 287 -4.87 -22.88 37.78
N SER A 288 -6.04 -23.24 37.26
CA SER A 288 -6.42 -24.62 36.98
C SER A 288 -5.62 -25.30 35.85
N GLY A 289 -5.07 -24.52 34.96
CA GLY A 289 -4.37 -25.06 33.79
C GLY A 289 -5.29 -25.43 32.63
N LEU A 290 -6.60 -25.37 32.81
CA LEU A 290 -7.57 -25.68 31.74
C LEU A 290 -7.53 -24.59 30.67
N PHE A 291 -7.25 -25.01 29.44
CA PHE A 291 -7.28 -24.19 28.25
C PHE A 291 -8.30 -24.72 27.27
N LEU A 292 -9.32 -23.96 26.99
CA LEU A 292 -10.35 -24.26 25.99
C LEU A 292 -10.00 -23.56 24.68
N TYR A 293 -10.27 -24.23 23.53
CA TYR A 293 -9.93 -23.62 22.24
C TYR A 293 -10.92 -23.94 21.14
N VAL A 294 -10.90 -23.13 20.10
CA VAL A 294 -11.49 -23.39 18.78
C VAL A 294 -10.39 -23.14 17.74
N ASN A 295 -10.16 -24.14 16.90
CA ASN A 295 -9.26 -24.02 15.76
C ASN A 295 -10.10 -24.02 14.47
N ALA A 296 -10.23 -22.86 13.85
CA ALA A 296 -10.94 -22.64 12.60
C ALA A 296 -9.98 -22.74 11.41
N GLY A 297 -9.53 -23.95 11.11
CA GLY A 297 -8.66 -24.25 9.96
C GLY A 297 -7.26 -23.65 10.03
N HIS A 298 -6.81 -23.23 11.20
CA HIS A 298 -5.46 -22.72 11.40
C HIS A 298 -4.45 -23.85 11.61
N ASN A 299 -3.16 -23.59 11.37
CA ASN A 299 -2.07 -24.52 11.62
C ASN A 299 -2.19 -25.07 13.04
N PRO A 300 -2.17 -26.42 13.23
CA PRO A 300 -2.33 -26.99 14.55
C PRO A 300 -1.22 -26.55 15.51
N PRO A 301 -1.52 -25.82 16.60
CA PRO A 301 -0.53 -25.46 17.59
C PRO A 301 0.17 -26.67 18.20
N LEU A 302 1.47 -26.52 18.48
CA LEU A 302 2.27 -27.56 19.10
C LEU A 302 2.20 -27.43 20.63
N PHE A 303 1.71 -28.48 21.27
CA PHE A 303 1.70 -28.57 22.72
C PHE A 303 2.80 -29.52 23.20
N TYR A 304 3.75 -28.98 23.95
CA TYR A 304 4.85 -29.76 24.54
C TYR A 304 4.59 -30.07 26.00
N ARG A 305 4.42 -31.34 26.30
CA ARG A 305 4.29 -31.88 27.67
C ARG A 305 5.68 -32.04 28.26
N LYS A 306 6.10 -31.11 29.09
CA LYS A 306 7.47 -31.11 29.64
C LYS A 306 7.77 -32.36 30.50
N SER A 307 6.82 -32.83 31.28
CA SER A 307 6.99 -34.01 32.16
C SER A 307 7.25 -35.33 31.43
N LYS A 308 6.85 -35.41 30.14
CA LYS A 308 6.99 -36.60 29.30
C LYS A 308 7.94 -36.38 28.11
N GLU A 309 8.34 -35.17 27.86
CA GLU A 309 9.08 -34.73 26.65
C GLU A 309 8.36 -35.10 25.33
N GLU A 310 7.03 -35.08 25.34
CA GLU A 310 6.18 -35.46 24.23
C GLU A 310 5.48 -34.26 23.61
N PHE A 311 5.28 -34.29 22.29
CA PHE A 311 4.48 -33.32 21.54
C PHE A 311 3.11 -33.89 21.20
N SER A 312 2.10 -33.02 21.26
CA SER A 312 0.78 -33.23 20.69
C SER A 312 0.34 -31.97 19.93
N GLN A 313 -0.68 -32.11 19.11
CA GLN A 313 -1.23 -31.00 18.32
C GLN A 313 -2.64 -30.67 18.76
N LEU A 314 -3.01 -29.39 18.64
CA LEU A 314 -4.38 -28.94 18.85
C LEU A 314 -5.08 -28.83 17.47
N ASP A 315 -5.65 -29.96 17.04
CA ASP A 315 -6.24 -30.11 15.71
C ASP A 315 -7.37 -29.12 15.41
N PRO A 316 -7.64 -28.85 14.11
CA PRO A 316 -8.78 -28.05 13.69
C PRO A 316 -10.11 -28.58 14.19
N THR A 317 -10.94 -27.72 14.73
CA THR A 317 -12.26 -28.05 15.27
C THR A 317 -13.41 -27.59 14.38
N GLY A 318 -13.07 -26.95 13.28
CA GLY A 318 -13.95 -26.48 12.22
C GLY A 318 -13.16 -25.92 11.03
N PRO A 319 -13.82 -25.59 9.90
CA PRO A 319 -13.16 -25.03 8.73
C PRO A 319 -12.68 -23.59 8.97
N ALA A 320 -11.78 -23.08 8.10
CA ALA A 320 -11.40 -21.68 8.12
C ALA A 320 -12.60 -20.74 7.93
N LEU A 321 -12.48 -19.52 8.46
CA LEU A 321 -13.53 -18.50 8.38
C LEU A 321 -13.71 -18.05 6.92
N GLY A 322 -14.96 -17.96 6.48
CA GLY A 322 -15.28 -17.50 5.13
C GLY A 322 -15.43 -18.61 4.08
N ILE A 323 -14.97 -19.84 4.35
CA ILE A 323 -15.07 -20.96 3.38
C ILE A 323 -16.52 -21.41 3.17
N ALA A 324 -17.31 -21.47 4.24
CA ALA A 324 -18.69 -21.92 4.16
C ALA A 324 -19.61 -21.13 5.09
N PRO A 325 -20.75 -20.64 4.61
CA PRO A 325 -21.74 -20.01 5.47
C PRO A 325 -22.30 -21.04 6.46
N ASN A 326 -22.58 -20.60 7.68
CA ASN A 326 -23.10 -21.44 8.77
C ASN A 326 -22.23 -22.64 9.17
N ALA A 327 -20.92 -22.57 8.94
CA ALA A 327 -19.98 -23.59 9.40
C ALA A 327 -20.14 -23.88 10.90
N ARG A 328 -19.85 -25.12 11.31
CA ARG A 328 -19.94 -25.55 12.70
C ARG A 328 -18.55 -25.66 13.30
N TYR A 329 -18.39 -25.13 14.50
CA TYR A 329 -17.18 -25.18 15.28
C TYR A 329 -17.42 -25.94 16.56
N ARG A 330 -16.44 -26.71 17.01
CA ARG A 330 -16.44 -27.42 18.29
C ARG A 330 -15.40 -26.81 19.20
N MET A 331 -15.56 -27.01 20.50
CA MET A 331 -14.53 -26.65 21.46
C MET A 331 -13.64 -27.85 21.72
N GLY A 332 -12.34 -27.65 21.62
CA GLY A 332 -11.33 -28.56 22.13
C GLY A 332 -10.84 -28.08 23.50
N ASN A 333 -10.07 -28.90 24.16
CA ASN A 333 -9.43 -28.55 25.41
C ASN A 333 -8.07 -29.24 25.59
N VAL A 334 -7.21 -28.61 26.36
CA VAL A 334 -5.97 -29.17 26.87
C VAL A 334 -5.76 -28.71 28.30
N ASN A 335 -5.16 -29.54 29.13
CA ASN A 335 -4.85 -29.23 30.50
C ASN A 335 -3.33 -29.07 30.68
N PHE A 336 -2.88 -27.89 30.99
CA PHE A 336 -1.46 -27.60 31.24
C PHE A 336 -1.04 -28.10 32.60
N GLU A 337 0.07 -28.81 32.65
CA GLU A 337 0.86 -29.04 33.84
C GLU A 337 1.97 -27.97 33.96
N LYS A 338 2.66 -27.96 35.08
CA LYS A 338 3.79 -27.04 35.27
C LYS A 338 4.88 -27.28 34.20
N GLU A 339 5.44 -26.18 33.67
CA GLU A 339 6.47 -26.14 32.62
C GLU A 339 5.99 -26.60 31.24
N ASP A 340 4.72 -26.90 31.03
CA ASP A 340 4.18 -27.20 29.71
C ASP A 340 4.18 -25.95 28.83
N ILE A 341 4.38 -26.18 27.54
CA ILE A 341 4.51 -25.12 26.54
C ILE A 341 3.52 -25.34 25.40
N LEU A 342 2.80 -24.29 25.02
CA LEU A 342 2.00 -24.25 23.79
C LEU A 342 2.59 -23.21 22.86
N VAL A 343 2.80 -23.61 21.60
CA VAL A 343 3.32 -22.74 20.55
C VAL A 343 2.30 -22.63 19.43
N LEU A 344 1.74 -21.45 19.26
CA LEU A 344 0.89 -21.08 18.14
C LEU A 344 1.76 -20.42 17.07
N TYR A 345 1.52 -20.73 15.80
CA TYR A 345 2.34 -20.22 14.70
C TYR A 345 1.56 -20.21 13.39
N THR A 346 1.91 -19.29 12.50
CA THR A 346 1.41 -19.24 11.13
C THR A 346 2.32 -20.07 10.20
N ASP A 347 1.81 -20.39 9.02
CA ASP A 347 2.51 -21.26 8.05
C ASP A 347 3.84 -20.68 7.59
N GLY A 348 4.01 -19.33 7.55
CA GLY A 348 5.28 -18.68 7.25
C GLY A 348 6.46 -19.10 8.15
N ILE A 349 6.21 -19.75 9.30
CA ILE A 349 7.23 -20.38 10.12
C ILE A 349 7.68 -21.70 9.50
N THR A 350 6.74 -22.62 9.25
CA THR A 350 7.03 -23.98 8.79
C THR A 350 7.27 -24.06 7.28
N GLU A 351 6.68 -23.16 6.51
CA GLU A 351 6.83 -23.09 5.06
C GLU A 351 7.99 -22.18 4.61
N ALA A 352 8.74 -21.57 5.54
CA ALA A 352 9.98 -20.89 5.22
C ALA A 352 10.92 -21.83 4.45
N THR A 353 11.47 -21.36 3.32
CA THR A 353 12.31 -22.18 2.42
C THR A 353 13.77 -21.78 2.47
N ASP A 354 14.65 -22.73 2.19
CA ASP A 354 16.06 -22.47 1.86
C ASP A 354 16.25 -22.18 0.36
N VAL A 355 17.50 -22.02 -0.08
CA VAL A 355 17.86 -21.80 -1.51
C VAL A 355 17.45 -22.93 -2.45
N ASN A 356 17.22 -24.14 -1.94
CA ASN A 356 16.81 -25.32 -2.69
C ASN A 356 15.30 -25.57 -2.59
N PHE A 357 14.53 -24.63 -2.04
CA PHE A 357 13.10 -24.73 -1.78
C PHE A 357 12.73 -25.86 -0.78
N ALA A 358 13.66 -26.30 0.04
CA ALA A 358 13.35 -27.22 1.14
C ALA A 358 12.65 -26.41 2.26
N LEU A 359 11.54 -26.96 2.79
CA LEU A 359 10.78 -26.31 3.87
C LEU A 359 11.53 -26.43 5.21
N TYR A 360 11.38 -25.43 6.05
CA TYR A 360 11.85 -25.47 7.44
C TYR A 360 11.22 -26.63 8.20
N GLY A 361 9.91 -26.73 8.13
CA GLY A 361 9.12 -27.85 8.60
C GLY A 361 8.91 -27.87 10.13
N GLU A 362 7.88 -28.60 10.54
CA GLU A 362 7.44 -28.71 11.93
C GLU A 362 8.48 -29.40 12.85
N GLU A 363 9.20 -30.36 12.33
CA GLU A 363 10.18 -31.11 13.11
C GLU A 363 11.34 -30.23 13.62
N ARG A 364 11.72 -29.21 12.88
CA ARG A 364 12.71 -28.21 13.33
C ARG A 364 12.14 -27.31 14.41
N VAL A 365 10.85 -26.94 14.29
CA VAL A 365 10.14 -26.18 15.33
C VAL A 365 10.10 -26.99 16.63
N LYS A 366 9.69 -28.26 16.58
CA LYS A 366 9.65 -29.16 17.75
C LYS A 366 11.02 -29.29 18.40
N ARG A 367 12.06 -29.53 17.62
CA ARG A 367 13.44 -29.61 18.12
C ARG A 367 13.84 -28.34 18.87
N LYS A 368 13.53 -27.18 18.29
CA LYS A 368 13.87 -25.89 18.88
C LYS A 368 13.10 -25.62 20.18
N ILE A 369 11.81 -26.00 20.24
CA ILE A 369 11.02 -25.94 21.47
C ILE A 369 11.65 -26.80 22.56
N ALA A 370 12.01 -28.05 22.24
CA ALA A 370 12.62 -28.98 23.21
C ALA A 370 13.98 -28.48 23.72
N GLU A 371 14.83 -27.93 22.82
CA GLU A 371 16.13 -27.34 23.18
C GLU A 371 15.97 -26.18 24.17
N LEU A 372 14.96 -25.35 24.00
CA LEU A 372 14.72 -24.13 24.77
C LEU A 372 13.64 -24.28 25.84
N ALA A 373 13.19 -25.53 26.13
CA ALA A 373 12.05 -25.76 27.00
C ALA A 373 12.20 -25.25 28.45
N ASN A 374 13.44 -25.06 28.91
CA ASN A 374 13.73 -24.48 30.24
C ASN A 374 13.82 -22.96 30.25
N SER A 375 13.76 -22.32 29.07
CA SER A 375 13.85 -20.87 28.92
C SER A 375 12.50 -20.18 29.10
N GLU A 376 12.50 -18.87 29.22
CA GLU A 376 11.30 -18.03 29.21
C GLU A 376 10.64 -17.99 27.83
N PRO A 377 9.32 -17.77 27.72
CA PRO A 377 8.59 -17.70 26.45
C PRO A 377 9.23 -16.76 25.42
N ARG A 378 9.79 -15.65 25.87
CA ARG A 378 10.50 -14.69 25.02
C ARG A 378 11.71 -15.34 24.32
N GLU A 379 12.51 -16.07 25.08
CA GLU A 379 13.74 -16.72 24.55
C GLU A 379 13.38 -17.86 23.58
N ILE A 380 12.34 -18.61 23.89
CA ILE A 380 11.80 -19.66 23.00
C ILE A 380 11.33 -19.03 21.67
N CYS A 381 10.55 -17.97 21.76
CA CYS A 381 10.01 -17.27 20.60
C CYS A 381 11.13 -16.74 19.70
N TYR A 382 12.06 -15.98 20.25
CA TYR A 382 13.18 -15.44 19.47
C TYR A 382 14.12 -16.53 18.94
N GLY A 383 14.36 -17.59 19.73
CA GLY A 383 15.20 -18.70 19.28
C GLY A 383 14.64 -19.44 18.08
N ILE A 384 13.29 -19.61 18.00
CA ILE A 384 12.62 -20.14 16.82
C ILE A 384 12.72 -19.17 15.65
N MET A 385 12.38 -17.88 15.86
CA MET A 385 12.39 -16.86 14.81
C MET A 385 13.77 -16.67 14.18
N GLU A 386 14.84 -16.64 15.00
CA GLU A 386 16.21 -16.54 14.52
C GLU A 386 16.66 -17.79 13.74
N ASP A 387 16.23 -18.98 14.15
CA ASP A 387 16.55 -20.21 13.45
C ASP A 387 15.87 -20.27 12.09
N VAL A 388 14.59 -19.89 12.00
CA VAL A 388 13.84 -19.74 10.75
C VAL A 388 14.51 -18.70 9.85
N GLN A 389 14.87 -17.55 10.39
CA GLN A 389 15.50 -16.47 9.61
C GLN A 389 16.87 -16.90 9.05
N ARG A 390 17.70 -17.61 9.84
CA ARG A 390 18.97 -18.16 9.36
C ARG A 390 18.77 -19.21 8.27
N PHE A 391 17.76 -20.05 8.41
CA PHE A 391 17.45 -21.08 7.42
C PHE A 391 16.98 -20.48 6.08
N SER A 392 16.16 -19.43 6.13
CA SER A 392 15.59 -18.78 4.94
C SER A 392 16.37 -17.57 4.43
N ALA A 393 17.55 -17.27 4.97
CA ALA A 393 18.31 -16.05 4.68
C ALA A 393 18.66 -15.83 3.20
N SER A 394 18.73 -16.90 2.41
CA SER A 394 19.03 -16.84 0.97
C SER A 394 17.83 -17.22 0.09
N SER A 395 16.64 -17.34 0.66
CA SER A 395 15.41 -17.63 -0.08
C SER A 395 14.84 -16.36 -0.72
N THR A 396 14.21 -16.53 -1.87
CA THR A 396 13.41 -15.48 -2.53
C THR A 396 11.94 -15.54 -2.15
N TYR A 397 11.52 -16.60 -1.47
CA TYR A 397 10.16 -16.77 -0.96
C TYR A 397 10.11 -16.35 0.51
N ALA A 398 9.21 -15.45 0.81
CA ALA A 398 8.91 -15.04 2.17
C ALA A 398 7.39 -14.99 2.37
N ASP A 399 6.96 -15.17 3.61
CA ASP A 399 5.59 -14.96 4.06
C ASP A 399 5.59 -14.32 5.44
N ASP A 400 4.44 -13.83 5.89
CA ASP A 400 4.27 -13.29 7.22
C ASP A 400 4.63 -14.37 8.26
N LYS A 401 5.28 -14.00 9.35
CA LYS A 401 5.73 -14.92 10.40
C LYS A 401 5.19 -14.47 11.73
N THR A 402 4.23 -15.20 12.24
CA THR A 402 3.65 -14.96 13.57
C THR A 402 3.85 -16.16 14.48
N LEU A 403 4.28 -15.89 15.70
CA LEU A 403 4.57 -16.91 16.72
C LEU A 403 4.13 -16.40 18.09
N VAL A 404 3.37 -17.23 18.82
CA VAL A 404 3.01 -16.99 20.21
C VAL A 404 3.39 -18.19 21.05
N VAL A 405 4.18 -17.97 22.09
CA VAL A 405 4.60 -19.00 23.04
C VAL A 405 3.89 -18.77 24.37
N ILE A 406 3.24 -19.80 24.87
CA ILE A 406 2.54 -19.81 26.17
C ILE A 406 3.21 -20.87 27.04
N LYS A 407 3.65 -20.51 28.24
CA LYS A 407 4.27 -21.42 29.20
C LYS A 407 3.61 -21.30 30.55
N ARG A 408 3.31 -22.44 31.19
CA ARG A 408 2.87 -22.49 32.59
C ARG A 408 4.05 -22.61 33.50
N ILE A 409 4.27 -21.64 34.40
CA ILE A 409 5.45 -21.58 35.30
C ILE A 409 5.20 -22.10 36.72
N ALA A 410 3.92 -22.21 37.15
CA ALA A 410 3.58 -22.66 38.52
C ALA A 410 2.36 -23.59 38.54
#